data_b777b6724e4b79fc091a8111b32453f8
#
_entry.id   b777b6724e4b79fc091a8111b32453f8
#
_cell.length_a   1.000
_cell.length_b   1.000
_cell.length_c   1.000
_cell.angle_alpha   90.00
_cell.angle_beta   90.00
_cell.angle_gamma   90.00
#
_symmetry.space_group_name_H-M   'P 1'
#
loop_
_entity.id
_entity.type
_entity.pdbx_description
1 polymer ?
#
loop_
_entity_poly.entity_id
_entity_poly.type
_entity_poly.pdbx_seq_one_letter_code
_entity_poly.pdbx_strand_id
1 'polypeptide(L)'
;MIRLYIIGLVFLVALVAGLVFYIFLRRAYLIFSEWDERRRSRYWKPIIHQWLHHPSDELDNEFSSFISSKDQNIIIKLCIENINIKDNSIRTKLIQWLRESGYVTECIVKVNSSDRWERAKAIETLGALKVTEAEPILISALEDPVFDVRIRAAKALGNIGGKPARHALISALGDEGRWSVIRIADILGQMGPSVVNDLIEAFPSLKPAPKLAALDIIIRLVNSSHLQFLLSCLSDGNLEIRTRAVTGLGRIGTATALPLLLYSLHDREWPVRAKSAKALGDLGLNHAIPGLIDCLSDKEWWVRYSAAEALSKLGDAGTDALINCLSSSDPFCRDQAFSILQSTGIISARLEEVVSKNSEATARAQNLAAKLVEHLSLQGFIDFCEGIPNIEIRSALWSMYQKYSKHIGSAA
;
A
#
# COMPACT_ATOMS: atom_id res chain seq x y z
N MET A 1 74.38 14.67 13.85
CA MET A 1 73.01 14.24 14.24
C MET A 1 72.07 15.44 14.46
N ILE A 2 72.32 16.39 15.33
CA ILE A 2 71.43 17.54 15.64
C ILE A 2 71.04 18.36 14.38
N ARG A 3 71.99 18.61 13.45
CA ARG A 3 71.67 19.36 12.22
C ARG A 3 70.69 18.63 11.30
N LEU A 4 70.73 17.31 11.22
CA LEU A 4 69.76 16.52 10.47
C LEU A 4 68.35 16.57 11.08
N TYR A 5 68.24 16.55 12.40
CA TYR A 5 66.96 16.71 13.11
C TYR A 5 66.33 18.07 12.87
N ILE A 6 67.15 19.14 12.90
CA ILE A 6 66.68 20.51 12.62
C ILE A 6 66.16 20.66 11.21
N ILE A 7 66.88 20.11 10.21
CA ILE A 7 66.45 20.11 8.80
C ILE A 7 65.14 19.34 8.64
N GLY A 8 65.02 18.14 9.25
CA GLY A 8 63.81 17.35 9.21
C GLY A 8 62.62 18.06 9.84
N LEU A 9 62.84 18.75 10.98
CA LEU A 9 61.79 19.53 11.64
C LEU A 9 61.33 20.74 10.81
N VAL A 10 62.28 21.48 10.20
CA VAL A 10 61.97 22.60 9.28
C VAL A 10 61.15 22.10 8.06
N PHE A 11 61.55 20.97 7.50
CA PHE A 11 60.81 20.36 6.37
C PHE A 11 59.40 19.94 6.79
N LEU A 12 59.25 19.33 7.94
CA LEU A 12 57.94 18.93 8.47
C LEU A 12 57.04 20.14 8.69
N VAL A 13 57.56 21.23 9.31
CA VAL A 13 56.83 22.47 9.52
C VAL A 13 56.40 23.10 8.19
N ALA A 14 57.29 23.15 7.21
CA ALA A 14 56.98 23.66 5.87
C ALA A 14 55.90 22.82 5.16
N LEU A 15 55.94 21.51 5.32
CA LEU A 15 54.95 20.61 4.74
C LEU A 15 53.57 20.78 5.38
N VAL A 16 53.50 20.90 6.73
CA VAL A 16 52.26 21.19 7.46
C VAL A 16 51.69 22.56 7.10
N ALA A 17 52.55 23.59 7.02
CA ALA A 17 52.16 24.94 6.59
C ALA A 17 51.60 24.94 5.16
N GLY A 18 52.24 24.22 4.24
CA GLY A 18 51.76 24.02 2.86
C GLY A 18 50.40 23.31 2.82
N LEU A 19 50.19 22.29 3.65
CA LEU A 19 48.92 21.57 3.74
C LEU A 19 47.81 22.47 4.28
N VAL A 20 48.05 23.21 5.34
CA VAL A 20 47.12 24.18 5.93
C VAL A 20 46.73 25.25 4.91
N PHE A 21 47.76 25.80 4.19
CA PHE A 21 47.49 26.77 3.14
C PHE A 21 46.66 26.20 1.98
N TYR A 22 46.96 24.98 1.57
CA TYR A 22 46.15 24.28 0.57
C TYR A 22 44.70 24.07 1.01
N ILE A 23 44.49 23.65 2.27
CA ILE A 23 43.13 23.48 2.82
C ILE A 23 42.39 24.83 2.85
N PHE A 24 43.10 25.91 3.25
CA PHE A 24 42.52 27.24 3.26
C PHE A 24 42.12 27.72 1.85
N LEU A 25 43.02 27.58 0.88
CA LEU A 25 42.72 27.92 -0.53
C LEU A 25 41.54 27.10 -1.09
N ARG A 26 41.52 25.81 -0.81
CA ARG A 26 40.42 24.92 -1.23
C ARG A 26 39.11 25.36 -0.59
N ARG A 27 39.11 25.71 0.68
CA ARG A 27 37.92 26.19 1.38
C ARG A 27 37.44 27.55 0.84
N ALA A 28 38.35 28.48 0.60
CA ALA A 28 38.06 29.77 -0.01
C ALA A 28 37.45 29.61 -1.42
N TYR A 29 38.02 28.70 -2.24
CA TYR A 29 37.49 28.38 -3.56
C TYR A 29 36.06 27.79 -3.50
N LEU A 30 35.80 26.86 -2.57
CA LEU A 30 34.48 26.29 -2.41
C LEU A 30 33.44 27.35 -1.97
N ILE A 31 33.79 28.22 -1.01
CA ILE A 31 32.93 29.33 -0.56
C ILE A 31 32.62 30.29 -1.72
N PHE A 32 33.65 30.65 -2.50
CA PHE A 32 33.49 31.52 -3.67
C PHE A 32 32.61 30.86 -4.75
N SER A 33 32.85 29.59 -5.02
CA SER A 33 32.04 28.82 -5.97
C SER A 33 30.56 28.75 -5.56
N GLU A 34 30.28 28.47 -4.26
CA GLU A 34 28.92 28.48 -3.75
C GLU A 34 28.27 29.87 -3.79
N TRP A 35 29.04 30.91 -3.51
CA TRP A 35 28.53 32.29 -3.57
C TRP A 35 28.19 32.69 -5.03
N ASP A 36 29.04 32.35 -5.99
CA ASP A 36 28.81 32.62 -7.43
C ASP A 36 27.58 31.83 -7.91
N GLU A 37 27.46 30.55 -7.53
CA GLU A 37 26.27 29.74 -7.84
C GLU A 37 24.97 30.32 -7.26
N ARG A 38 25.00 30.73 -5.99
CA ARG A 38 23.83 31.38 -5.34
C ARG A 38 23.47 32.72 -5.97
N ARG A 39 24.45 33.51 -6.39
CA ARG A 39 24.24 34.80 -7.08
C ARG A 39 23.58 34.58 -8.43
N ARG A 40 24.08 33.63 -9.22
CA ARG A 40 23.55 33.27 -10.55
C ARG A 40 22.16 32.66 -10.43
N SER A 41 21.96 31.75 -9.47
CA SER A 41 20.66 31.14 -9.19
C SER A 41 19.60 32.18 -8.84
N ARG A 42 19.94 33.21 -8.06
CA ARG A 42 19.01 34.32 -7.74
C ARG A 42 18.64 35.13 -8.97
N TYR A 43 19.54 35.28 -9.93
CA TYR A 43 19.27 35.97 -11.18
C TYR A 43 18.35 35.15 -12.09
N TRP A 44 18.67 33.86 -12.27
CA TRP A 44 17.94 33.00 -13.22
C TRP A 44 16.59 32.48 -12.68
N LYS A 45 16.41 32.37 -11.39
CA LYS A 45 15.19 31.81 -10.79
C LYS A 45 13.90 32.53 -11.20
N PRO A 46 13.78 33.87 -11.15
CA PRO A 46 12.58 34.56 -11.60
C PRO A 46 12.36 34.44 -13.11
N ILE A 47 13.43 34.47 -13.91
CA ILE A 47 13.36 34.35 -15.38
C ILE A 47 12.82 32.98 -15.79
N ILE A 48 13.35 31.92 -15.17
CA ILE A 48 12.89 30.55 -15.41
C ILE A 48 11.44 30.36 -14.94
N HIS A 49 11.08 30.93 -13.80
CA HIS A 49 9.69 30.87 -13.31
C HIS A 49 8.74 31.57 -14.29
N GLN A 50 9.10 32.72 -14.82
CA GLN A 50 8.31 33.44 -15.83
C GLN A 50 8.24 32.63 -17.12
N TRP A 51 9.34 32.07 -17.61
CA TRP A 51 9.38 31.24 -18.82
C TRP A 51 8.53 29.98 -18.67
N LEU A 52 8.55 29.32 -17.51
CA LEU A 52 7.73 28.14 -17.27
C LEU A 52 6.22 28.45 -17.24
N HIS A 53 5.82 29.61 -16.77
CA HIS A 53 4.39 29.95 -16.63
C HIS A 53 3.83 30.79 -17.79
N HIS A 54 4.68 31.51 -18.50
CA HIS A 54 4.31 32.38 -19.62
C HIS A 54 5.33 32.22 -20.76
N PRO A 55 5.32 31.08 -21.47
CA PRO A 55 6.28 30.84 -22.54
C PRO A 55 5.97 31.79 -23.70
N SER A 56 6.91 32.69 -24.04
CA SER A 56 6.89 33.53 -25.20
C SER A 56 8.05 33.17 -26.13
N ASP A 57 7.83 33.23 -27.43
CA ASP A 57 8.86 32.90 -28.46
C ASP A 57 10.09 33.82 -28.36
N GLU A 58 9.96 35.02 -27.77
CA GLU A 58 11.09 35.92 -27.51
C GLU A 58 12.06 35.37 -26.42
N LEU A 59 11.52 34.75 -25.38
CA LEU A 59 12.33 34.13 -24.32
C LEU A 59 13.07 32.88 -24.82
N ASP A 60 12.49 32.12 -25.76
CA ASP A 60 13.14 30.95 -26.37
C ASP A 60 14.40 31.35 -27.17
N ASN A 61 14.38 32.53 -27.81
CA ASN A 61 15.54 33.06 -28.52
C ASN A 61 16.63 33.62 -27.59
N GLU A 62 16.27 34.24 -26.47
CA GLU A 62 17.25 34.68 -25.45
C GLU A 62 17.94 33.50 -24.75
N PHE A 63 17.22 32.41 -24.49
CA PHE A 63 17.78 31.20 -23.90
C PHE A 63 18.76 30.47 -24.83
N SER A 64 18.63 30.60 -26.14
CA SER A 64 19.48 29.86 -27.08
C SER A 64 20.79 30.54 -27.47
N SER A 65 20.91 31.88 -27.34
CA SER A 65 22.00 32.62 -27.99
C SER A 65 23.16 33.10 -27.11
N PHE A 66 23.04 33.18 -25.76
CA PHE A 66 24.05 33.84 -24.90
C PHE A 66 24.35 33.20 -23.55
N ILE A 67 24.07 31.92 -23.33
CA ILE A 67 24.27 31.32 -22.03
C ILE A 67 25.70 30.77 -21.89
N SER A 68 26.46 31.28 -20.92
CA SER A 68 27.75 30.66 -20.58
C SER A 68 27.54 29.22 -20.08
N SER A 69 28.51 28.34 -20.31
CA SER A 69 28.43 26.95 -19.82
C SER A 69 28.17 26.83 -18.30
N LYS A 70 28.54 27.85 -17.52
CA LYS A 70 28.26 27.94 -16.09
C LYS A 70 26.79 28.28 -15.81
N ASP A 71 26.21 29.19 -16.58
CA ASP A 71 24.80 29.57 -16.45
C ASP A 71 23.91 28.43 -16.91
N GLN A 72 24.28 27.75 -17.98
CA GLN A 72 23.56 26.58 -18.49
C GLN A 72 23.39 25.51 -17.41
N ASN A 73 24.44 25.18 -16.65
CA ASN A 73 24.36 24.23 -15.54
C ASN A 73 23.40 24.69 -14.44
N ILE A 74 23.38 25.98 -14.12
CA ILE A 74 22.47 26.54 -13.10
C ILE A 74 21.03 26.52 -13.58
N ILE A 75 20.79 26.90 -14.83
CA ILE A 75 19.45 26.86 -15.44
C ILE A 75 18.93 25.42 -15.45
N ILE A 76 19.73 24.45 -15.86
CA ILE A 76 19.38 23.03 -15.85
C ILE A 76 19.02 22.59 -14.44
N LYS A 77 19.82 22.94 -13.43
CA LYS A 77 19.53 22.62 -12.03
C LYS A 77 18.20 23.20 -11.57
N LEU A 78 17.95 24.47 -11.86
CA LEU A 78 16.68 25.14 -11.55
C LEU A 78 15.49 24.51 -12.29
N CYS A 79 15.67 24.13 -13.52
CA CYS A 79 14.66 23.42 -14.31
C CYS A 79 14.34 22.04 -13.70
N ILE A 80 15.37 21.28 -13.27
CA ILE A 80 15.20 19.98 -12.61
C ILE A 80 14.50 20.15 -11.25
N GLU A 81 14.83 21.18 -10.47
CA GLU A 81 14.16 21.48 -9.20
C GLU A 81 12.66 21.78 -9.39
N ASN A 82 12.29 22.37 -10.52
CA ASN A 82 10.90 22.70 -10.85
C ASN A 82 10.17 21.63 -11.69
N ILE A 83 10.81 20.50 -12.00
CA ILE A 83 10.24 19.46 -12.90
C ILE A 83 9.04 18.72 -12.32
N ASN A 84 8.81 18.79 -11.00
CA ASN A 84 7.62 18.27 -10.33
C ASN A 84 6.35 19.09 -10.61
N ILE A 85 6.42 20.07 -11.54
CA ILE A 85 5.26 20.79 -12.04
C ILE A 85 4.29 19.79 -12.68
N LYS A 86 3.05 19.79 -12.20
CA LYS A 86 1.99 18.88 -12.66
C LYS A 86 1.59 19.14 -14.12
N ASP A 87 2.00 20.27 -14.69
CA ASP A 87 1.67 20.64 -16.05
C ASP A 87 2.57 19.88 -17.06
N ASN A 88 1.93 19.00 -17.80
CA ASN A 88 2.59 18.14 -18.79
C ASN A 88 3.13 18.96 -19.99
N SER A 89 2.53 20.10 -20.32
CA SER A 89 2.94 20.96 -21.46
C SER A 89 4.27 21.63 -21.16
N ILE A 90 4.40 22.22 -19.97
CA ILE A 90 5.63 22.86 -19.49
C ILE A 90 6.78 21.85 -19.45
N ARG A 91 6.51 20.65 -18.93
CA ARG A 91 7.52 19.58 -18.85
C ARG A 91 7.99 19.15 -20.25
N THR A 92 7.11 19.03 -21.22
CA THR A 92 7.47 18.66 -22.59
C THR A 92 8.38 19.72 -23.25
N LYS A 93 8.04 21.02 -23.11
CA LYS A 93 8.88 22.12 -23.61
C LYS A 93 10.27 22.12 -22.96
N LEU A 94 10.33 21.90 -21.63
CA LEU A 94 11.60 21.82 -20.93
C LEU A 94 12.48 20.68 -21.40
N ILE A 95 11.91 19.47 -21.60
CA ILE A 95 12.65 18.32 -22.12
C ILE A 95 13.14 18.62 -23.55
N GLN A 96 12.32 19.25 -24.39
CA GLN A 96 12.71 19.62 -25.74
C GLN A 96 13.89 20.60 -25.73
N TRP A 97 13.83 21.65 -24.92
CA TRP A 97 14.95 22.60 -24.77
C TRP A 97 16.24 21.91 -24.29
N LEU A 98 16.13 21.00 -23.29
CA LEU A 98 17.28 20.22 -22.81
C LEU A 98 17.85 19.27 -23.86
N ARG A 99 17.05 18.77 -24.79
CA ARG A 99 17.52 18.01 -25.96
C ARG A 99 18.27 18.89 -26.96
N GLU A 100 17.67 20.02 -27.30
CA GLU A 100 18.25 20.99 -28.26
C GLU A 100 19.57 21.58 -27.74
N SER A 101 19.69 21.79 -26.45
CA SER A 101 20.94 22.21 -25.78
C SER A 101 22.05 21.13 -25.74
N GLY A 102 21.75 19.89 -26.16
CA GLY A 102 22.67 18.75 -26.11
C GLY A 102 22.85 18.13 -24.71
N TYR A 103 22.19 18.68 -23.68
CA TYR A 103 22.37 18.21 -22.31
C TYR A 103 21.89 16.78 -22.07
N VAL A 104 20.78 16.38 -22.69
CA VAL A 104 20.27 15.01 -22.62
C VAL A 104 21.30 14.02 -23.18
N THR A 105 21.90 14.36 -24.33
CA THR A 105 22.95 13.55 -24.96
C THR A 105 24.21 13.46 -24.09
N GLU A 106 24.61 14.57 -23.47
CA GLU A 106 25.71 14.60 -22.50
C GLU A 106 25.43 13.68 -21.30
N CYS A 107 24.21 13.73 -20.74
CA CYS A 107 23.79 12.84 -19.65
C CYS A 107 23.83 11.37 -20.07
N ILE A 108 23.35 11.02 -21.27
CA ILE A 108 23.40 9.64 -21.79
C ILE A 108 24.87 9.14 -21.87
N VAL A 109 25.79 9.97 -22.35
CA VAL A 109 27.25 9.63 -22.40
C VAL A 109 27.80 9.46 -20.98
N LYS A 110 27.41 10.34 -20.01
CA LYS A 110 27.90 10.30 -18.64
C LYS A 110 27.41 9.10 -17.83
N VAL A 111 26.36 8.41 -18.26
CA VAL A 111 25.96 7.12 -17.64
C VAL A 111 27.09 6.09 -17.68
N ASN A 112 27.99 6.17 -18.66
CA ASN A 112 29.15 5.29 -18.82
C ASN A 112 30.47 5.92 -18.32
N SER A 113 30.43 7.03 -17.58
CA SER A 113 31.64 7.65 -17.01
C SER A 113 32.38 6.69 -16.07
N SER A 114 33.72 6.81 -16.00
CA SER A 114 34.53 6.12 -15.00
C SER A 114 34.21 6.56 -13.57
N ASP A 115 33.79 7.82 -13.39
CA ASP A 115 33.37 8.35 -12.07
C ASP A 115 31.95 7.92 -11.71
N ARG A 116 31.83 7.19 -10.59
CA ARG A 116 30.55 6.73 -10.06
C ARG A 116 29.56 7.87 -9.76
N TRP A 117 30.04 9.04 -9.36
CA TRP A 117 29.20 10.19 -9.03
C TRP A 117 28.60 10.83 -10.29
N GLU A 118 29.39 10.91 -11.35
CA GLU A 118 28.88 11.38 -12.64
C GLU A 118 27.83 10.41 -13.20
N ARG A 119 28.09 9.09 -13.16
CA ARG A 119 27.09 8.09 -13.55
C ARG A 119 25.80 8.24 -12.77
N ALA A 120 25.91 8.28 -11.43
CA ALA A 120 24.75 8.40 -10.54
C ALA A 120 23.91 9.66 -10.81
N LYS A 121 24.59 10.82 -10.99
CA LYS A 121 23.94 12.10 -11.29
C LYS A 121 23.25 12.10 -12.66
N ALA A 122 23.91 11.57 -13.69
CA ALA A 122 23.36 11.47 -15.04
C ALA A 122 22.09 10.60 -15.05
N ILE A 123 22.13 9.43 -14.41
CA ILE A 123 21.01 8.51 -14.27
C ILE A 123 19.81 9.18 -13.56
N GLU A 124 20.08 9.85 -12.44
CA GLU A 124 19.05 10.56 -11.67
C GLU A 124 18.38 11.66 -12.50
N THR A 125 19.19 12.42 -13.24
CA THR A 125 18.70 13.46 -14.14
C THR A 125 17.81 12.90 -15.24
N LEU A 126 18.26 11.85 -15.95
CA LEU A 126 17.50 11.22 -17.03
C LEU A 126 16.17 10.64 -16.53
N GLY A 127 16.18 10.05 -15.32
CA GLY A 127 14.98 9.54 -14.66
C GLY A 127 14.01 10.63 -14.23
N ALA A 128 14.51 11.75 -13.70
CA ALA A 128 13.67 12.90 -13.30
C ALA A 128 13.03 13.55 -14.52
N LEU A 129 13.77 13.68 -15.60
CA LEU A 129 13.28 14.21 -16.90
C LEU A 129 12.35 13.22 -17.63
N LYS A 130 12.30 11.95 -17.21
CA LYS A 130 11.58 10.87 -17.89
C LYS A 130 11.95 10.72 -19.37
N VAL A 131 13.24 10.74 -19.65
CA VAL A 131 13.78 10.62 -21.00
C VAL A 131 13.63 9.18 -21.49
N THR A 132 12.67 8.90 -22.34
CA THR A 132 12.35 7.54 -22.81
C THR A 132 13.46 6.93 -23.65
N GLU A 133 14.18 7.72 -24.45
CA GLU A 133 15.33 7.28 -25.24
C GLU A 133 16.52 6.82 -24.39
N ALA A 134 16.55 7.16 -23.12
CA ALA A 134 17.57 6.69 -22.17
C ALA A 134 17.27 5.30 -21.59
N GLU A 135 16.07 4.72 -21.82
CA GLU A 135 15.72 3.39 -21.27
C GLU A 135 16.80 2.32 -21.52
N PRO A 136 17.34 2.13 -22.74
CA PRO A 136 18.32 1.06 -22.98
C PRO A 136 19.59 1.21 -22.14
N ILE A 137 20.12 2.43 -22.03
CA ILE A 137 21.33 2.68 -21.25
C ILE A 137 21.06 2.58 -19.74
N LEU A 138 19.86 2.96 -19.27
CA LEU A 138 19.47 2.82 -17.87
C LEU A 138 19.22 1.35 -17.50
N ILE A 139 18.74 0.52 -18.43
CA ILE A 139 18.62 -0.93 -18.23
C ILE A 139 20.02 -1.53 -18.10
N SER A 140 20.99 -1.13 -18.92
CA SER A 140 22.38 -1.56 -18.75
C SER A 140 22.97 -1.12 -17.42
N ALA A 141 22.61 0.05 -16.91
CA ALA A 141 23.06 0.56 -15.62
C ALA A 141 22.50 -0.20 -14.41
N LEU A 142 21.50 -1.08 -14.58
CA LEU A 142 21.10 -2.04 -13.55
C LEU A 142 22.21 -3.07 -13.24
N GLU A 143 23.17 -3.24 -14.12
CA GLU A 143 24.32 -4.12 -13.97
C GLU A 143 25.57 -3.40 -13.43
N ASP A 144 25.49 -2.11 -13.08
CA ASP A 144 26.63 -1.33 -12.58
C ASP A 144 27.29 -2.01 -11.38
N PRO A 145 28.63 -2.04 -11.27
CA PRO A 145 29.34 -2.62 -10.13
C PRO A 145 28.97 -1.95 -8.80
N VAL A 146 28.61 -0.65 -8.83
CA VAL A 146 28.30 0.13 -7.64
C VAL A 146 26.80 0.04 -7.32
N PHE A 147 26.46 -0.48 -6.15
CA PHE A 147 25.06 -0.67 -5.73
C PHE A 147 24.21 0.61 -5.76
N ASP A 148 24.77 1.76 -5.34
CA ASP A 148 24.05 3.04 -5.36
C ASP A 148 23.68 3.49 -6.78
N VAL A 149 24.54 3.24 -7.75
CA VAL A 149 24.27 3.51 -9.19
C VAL A 149 23.12 2.62 -9.68
N ARG A 150 23.16 1.31 -9.36
CA ARG A 150 22.08 0.38 -9.72
C ARG A 150 20.71 0.82 -9.19
N ILE A 151 20.64 1.21 -7.90
CA ILE A 151 19.37 1.68 -7.27
C ILE A 151 18.85 2.95 -7.95
N ARG A 152 19.73 3.88 -8.32
CA ARG A 152 19.33 5.08 -9.06
C ARG A 152 18.82 4.74 -10.46
N ALA A 153 19.45 3.78 -11.13
CA ALA A 153 18.98 3.27 -12.43
C ALA A 153 17.59 2.64 -12.32
N ALA A 154 17.35 1.82 -11.30
CA ALA A 154 16.04 1.23 -11.05
C ALA A 154 14.97 2.30 -10.79
N LYS A 155 15.28 3.32 -9.96
CA LYS A 155 14.36 4.44 -9.70
C LYS A 155 14.10 5.26 -10.99
N ALA A 156 15.13 5.52 -11.78
CA ALA A 156 15.01 6.24 -13.04
C ALA A 156 14.08 5.50 -14.01
N LEU A 157 14.26 4.19 -14.16
CA LEU A 157 13.39 3.33 -14.97
C LEU A 157 11.95 3.32 -14.44
N GLY A 158 11.77 3.29 -13.11
CA GLY A 158 10.46 3.42 -12.46
C GLY A 158 9.74 4.73 -12.80
N ASN A 159 10.49 5.84 -12.85
CA ASN A 159 9.97 7.15 -13.21
C ASN A 159 9.58 7.27 -14.71
N ILE A 160 10.35 6.64 -15.60
CA ILE A 160 10.09 6.63 -17.04
C ILE A 160 8.85 5.79 -17.35
N GLY A 161 8.75 4.59 -16.79
CA GLY A 161 7.54 3.77 -16.82
C GLY A 161 7.27 3.01 -18.11
N GLY A 162 8.20 2.98 -19.06
CA GLY A 162 8.07 2.24 -20.32
C GLY A 162 7.95 0.72 -20.13
N LYS A 163 7.44 0.02 -21.13
CA LYS A 163 7.34 -1.45 -21.09
C LYS A 163 8.70 -2.14 -20.91
N PRO A 164 9.77 -1.72 -21.63
CA PRO A 164 11.11 -2.27 -21.41
C PRO A 164 11.60 -2.06 -19.96
N ALA A 165 11.38 -0.87 -19.40
CA ALA A 165 11.74 -0.56 -18.02
C ALA A 165 11.02 -1.47 -17.02
N ARG A 166 9.70 -1.71 -17.21
CA ARG A 166 8.92 -2.61 -16.33
C ARG A 166 9.46 -4.04 -16.38
N HIS A 167 9.72 -4.58 -17.57
CA HIS A 167 10.28 -5.93 -17.73
C HIS A 167 11.64 -6.07 -17.07
N ALA A 168 12.53 -5.07 -17.23
CA ALA A 168 13.85 -5.07 -16.58
C ALA A 168 13.73 -5.03 -15.04
N LEU A 169 12.82 -4.24 -14.50
CA LEU A 169 12.56 -4.18 -13.05
C LEU A 169 11.92 -5.47 -12.51
N ILE A 170 11.03 -6.11 -13.26
CA ILE A 170 10.45 -7.41 -12.89
C ILE A 170 11.53 -8.50 -12.91
N SER A 171 12.45 -8.48 -13.88
CA SER A 171 13.62 -9.36 -13.89
C SER A 171 14.51 -9.12 -12.66
N ALA A 172 14.78 -7.85 -12.32
CA ALA A 172 15.51 -7.48 -11.12
C ALA A 172 14.80 -7.93 -9.83
N LEU A 173 13.45 -7.90 -9.77
CA LEU A 173 12.68 -8.45 -8.65
C LEU A 173 12.96 -9.93 -8.45
N GLY A 174 13.14 -10.70 -9.52
CA GLY A 174 13.45 -12.14 -9.49
C GLY A 174 14.87 -12.47 -9.07
N ASP A 175 15.81 -11.54 -9.13
CA ASP A 175 17.24 -11.74 -8.78
C ASP A 175 17.50 -11.32 -7.31
N GLU A 176 17.12 -12.18 -6.38
CA GLU A 176 17.30 -11.97 -4.92
C GLU A 176 18.79 -11.87 -4.51
N GLY A 177 19.70 -12.43 -5.28
CA GLY A 177 21.12 -12.38 -4.98
C GLY A 177 21.74 -10.99 -5.15
N ARG A 178 21.21 -10.20 -6.07
CA ARG A 178 21.70 -8.87 -6.42
C ARG A 178 20.85 -7.75 -5.86
N TRP A 179 19.55 -7.97 -5.72
CA TRP A 179 18.56 -6.95 -5.41
C TRP A 179 17.81 -7.20 -4.11
N SER A 180 17.45 -6.14 -3.42
CA SER A 180 16.47 -6.21 -2.36
C SER A 180 15.07 -6.27 -2.97
N VAL A 181 14.38 -7.39 -2.77
CA VAL A 181 12.98 -7.60 -3.22
C VAL A 181 12.09 -6.43 -2.81
N ILE A 182 12.22 -5.96 -1.55
CA ILE A 182 11.40 -4.86 -1.01
C ILE A 182 11.61 -3.57 -1.80
N ARG A 183 12.87 -3.23 -2.14
CA ARG A 183 13.18 -1.99 -2.86
C ARG A 183 12.66 -2.00 -4.29
N ILE A 184 12.84 -3.12 -5.00
CA ILE A 184 12.33 -3.25 -6.37
C ILE A 184 10.81 -3.29 -6.37
N ALA A 185 10.19 -4.00 -5.41
CA ALA A 185 8.74 -4.02 -5.26
C ALA A 185 8.14 -2.63 -4.98
N ASP A 186 8.82 -1.81 -4.19
CA ASP A 186 8.40 -0.42 -3.95
C ASP A 186 8.43 0.41 -5.23
N ILE A 187 9.52 0.32 -6.01
CA ILE A 187 9.64 1.02 -7.30
C ILE A 187 8.54 0.57 -8.26
N LEU A 188 8.34 -0.75 -8.43
CA LEU A 188 7.27 -1.29 -9.28
C LEU A 188 5.89 -0.85 -8.83
N GLY A 189 5.64 -0.83 -7.50
CA GLY A 189 4.37 -0.38 -6.93
C GLY A 189 4.05 1.10 -7.20
N GLN A 190 5.07 1.94 -7.34
CA GLN A 190 4.92 3.37 -7.67
C GLN A 190 4.61 3.61 -9.15
N MET A 191 4.85 2.63 -10.03
CA MET A 191 4.55 2.73 -11.46
C MET A 191 3.04 2.70 -11.77
N GLY A 192 2.21 2.37 -10.77
CA GLY A 192 0.76 2.36 -10.90
C GLY A 192 0.20 1.15 -11.67
N PRO A 193 -1.07 1.23 -12.15
CA PRO A 193 -1.77 0.07 -12.70
C PRO A 193 -1.13 -0.56 -13.94
N SER A 194 -0.30 0.18 -14.67
CA SER A 194 0.35 -0.29 -15.90
C SER A 194 1.25 -1.51 -15.69
N VAL A 195 1.76 -1.72 -14.45
CA VAL A 195 2.67 -2.84 -14.13
C VAL A 195 1.93 -4.15 -13.85
N VAL A 196 0.61 -4.11 -13.60
CA VAL A 196 -0.14 -5.28 -13.10
C VAL A 196 -0.13 -6.43 -14.09
N ASN A 197 -0.41 -6.15 -15.37
CA ASN A 197 -0.43 -7.20 -16.39
C ASN A 197 0.95 -7.82 -16.62
N ASP A 198 2.02 -7.00 -16.61
CA ASP A 198 3.40 -7.49 -16.78
C ASP A 198 3.82 -8.36 -15.56
N LEU A 199 3.38 -7.99 -14.34
CA LEU A 199 3.59 -8.81 -13.14
C LEU A 199 2.79 -10.13 -13.17
N ILE A 200 1.54 -10.11 -13.66
CA ILE A 200 0.72 -11.32 -13.82
C ILE A 200 1.38 -12.27 -14.81
N GLU A 201 1.89 -11.76 -15.92
CA GLU A 201 2.60 -12.56 -16.94
C GLU A 201 3.86 -13.22 -16.36
N ALA A 202 4.64 -12.47 -15.57
CA ALA A 202 5.87 -12.97 -14.96
C ALA A 202 5.61 -13.88 -13.73
N PHE A 203 4.44 -13.79 -13.10
CA PHE A 203 4.13 -14.41 -11.80
C PHE A 203 4.46 -15.90 -11.70
N PRO A 204 4.17 -16.76 -12.71
CA PRO A 204 4.46 -18.18 -12.62
C PRO A 204 5.97 -18.49 -12.49
N SER A 205 6.83 -17.67 -13.09
CA SER A 205 8.29 -17.87 -13.14
C SER A 205 9.03 -17.33 -11.93
N LEU A 206 8.37 -16.51 -11.09
CA LEU A 206 9.00 -15.89 -9.93
C LEU A 206 9.24 -16.91 -8.81
N LYS A 207 10.36 -16.76 -8.10
CA LYS A 207 10.67 -17.46 -6.85
C LYS A 207 9.71 -17.06 -5.72
N PRO A 208 9.64 -17.82 -4.62
CA PRO A 208 8.64 -17.59 -3.57
C PRO A 208 8.58 -16.17 -3.01
N ALA A 209 9.71 -15.57 -2.62
CA ALA A 209 9.69 -14.23 -2.02
C ALA A 209 9.35 -13.13 -3.03
N PRO A 210 9.97 -13.03 -4.22
CA PRO A 210 9.53 -12.17 -5.33
C PRO A 210 8.06 -12.37 -5.72
N LYS A 211 7.58 -13.61 -5.73
CA LYS A 211 6.20 -13.96 -6.06
C LYS A 211 5.20 -13.34 -5.09
N LEU A 212 5.48 -13.41 -3.79
CA LEU A 212 4.65 -12.78 -2.77
C LEU A 212 4.69 -11.25 -2.88
N ALA A 213 5.86 -10.66 -3.12
CA ALA A 213 6.00 -9.23 -3.31
C ALA A 213 5.25 -8.72 -4.57
N ALA A 214 5.33 -9.46 -5.67
CA ALA A 214 4.56 -9.18 -6.89
C ALA A 214 3.05 -9.23 -6.61
N LEU A 215 2.58 -10.25 -5.87
CA LEU A 215 1.18 -10.38 -5.51
C LEU A 215 0.70 -9.23 -4.63
N ASP A 216 1.51 -8.76 -3.68
CA ASP A 216 1.19 -7.59 -2.85
C ASP A 216 1.04 -6.31 -3.69
N ILE A 217 1.85 -6.12 -4.73
CA ILE A 217 1.71 -5.02 -5.68
C ILE A 217 0.41 -5.17 -6.48
N ILE A 218 0.17 -6.35 -7.06
CA ILE A 218 -1.04 -6.63 -7.83
C ILE A 218 -2.28 -6.34 -7.00
N ILE A 219 -2.36 -6.85 -5.76
CA ILE A 219 -3.51 -6.66 -4.86
C ILE A 219 -3.76 -5.18 -4.55
N ARG A 220 -2.73 -4.36 -4.44
CA ARG A 220 -2.90 -2.92 -4.23
C ARG A 220 -3.53 -2.20 -5.42
N LEU A 221 -3.31 -2.70 -6.62
CA LEU A 221 -3.65 -2.06 -7.89
C LEU A 221 -4.74 -2.82 -8.68
N VAL A 222 -5.24 -3.94 -8.12
CA VAL A 222 -6.19 -4.83 -8.77
C VAL A 222 -7.55 -4.16 -9.00
N ASN A 223 -8.21 -4.58 -10.08
CA ASN A 223 -9.59 -4.26 -10.40
C ASN A 223 -10.33 -5.53 -10.91
N SER A 224 -11.59 -5.38 -11.31
CA SER A 224 -12.42 -6.51 -11.73
C SER A 224 -11.89 -7.28 -12.96
N SER A 225 -11.05 -6.69 -13.79
CA SER A 225 -10.46 -7.40 -14.94
C SER A 225 -9.47 -8.49 -14.54
N HIS A 226 -8.97 -8.47 -13.29
CA HIS A 226 -7.97 -9.42 -12.78
C HIS A 226 -8.55 -10.58 -11.96
N LEU A 227 -9.89 -10.75 -11.96
CA LEU A 227 -10.57 -11.84 -11.21
C LEU A 227 -10.07 -13.23 -11.59
N GLN A 228 -9.83 -13.48 -12.90
CA GLN A 228 -9.33 -14.77 -13.37
C GLN A 228 -7.93 -15.10 -12.81
N PHE A 229 -7.07 -14.12 -12.70
CA PHE A 229 -5.76 -14.28 -12.05
C PHE A 229 -5.92 -14.60 -10.55
N LEU A 230 -6.79 -13.88 -9.83
CA LEU A 230 -7.02 -14.17 -8.41
C LEU A 230 -7.65 -15.55 -8.19
N LEU A 231 -8.53 -16.00 -9.09
CA LEU A 231 -9.07 -17.37 -9.07
C LEU A 231 -7.94 -18.40 -9.17
N SER A 232 -6.99 -18.22 -10.08
CA SER A 232 -5.84 -19.12 -10.20
C SER A 232 -4.99 -19.13 -8.91
N CYS A 233 -4.83 -17.97 -8.26
CA CYS A 233 -4.12 -17.86 -6.99
C CYS A 233 -4.84 -18.57 -5.83
N LEU A 234 -6.18 -18.68 -5.83
CA LEU A 234 -6.93 -19.44 -4.81
C LEU A 234 -6.64 -20.95 -4.85
N SER A 235 -6.17 -21.45 -5.99
CA SER A 235 -5.79 -22.86 -6.15
C SER A 235 -4.30 -23.13 -5.93
N ASP A 236 -3.50 -22.11 -5.56
CA ASP A 236 -2.07 -22.27 -5.33
C ASP A 236 -1.80 -23.15 -4.09
N GLY A 237 -0.73 -23.96 -4.15
CA GLY A 237 -0.29 -24.78 -3.03
C GLY A 237 0.13 -23.98 -1.78
N ASN A 238 0.58 -22.74 -1.98
CA ASN A 238 1.07 -21.87 -0.90
C ASN A 238 -0.08 -21.14 -0.21
N LEU A 239 -0.18 -21.34 1.11
CA LEU A 239 -1.16 -20.68 1.99
C LEU A 239 -1.13 -19.14 1.86
N GLU A 240 0.07 -18.57 1.81
CA GLU A 240 0.26 -17.12 1.74
C GLU A 240 -0.30 -16.53 0.45
N ILE A 241 -0.16 -17.24 -0.68
CA ILE A 241 -0.71 -16.82 -1.97
C ILE A 241 -2.23 -16.86 -1.92
N ARG A 242 -2.83 -17.96 -1.41
CA ARG A 242 -4.28 -18.07 -1.29
C ARG A 242 -4.87 -16.99 -0.39
N THR A 243 -4.24 -16.75 0.76
CA THR A 243 -4.68 -15.69 1.72
C THR A 243 -4.63 -14.30 1.10
N ARG A 244 -3.58 -14.01 0.33
CA ARG A 244 -3.45 -12.74 -0.40
C ARG A 244 -4.48 -12.62 -1.53
N ALA A 245 -4.75 -13.70 -2.24
CA ALA A 245 -5.78 -13.71 -3.28
C ALA A 245 -7.16 -13.34 -2.72
N VAL A 246 -7.55 -13.90 -1.57
CA VAL A 246 -8.78 -13.51 -0.84
C VAL A 246 -8.77 -12.02 -0.50
N THR A 247 -7.63 -11.49 -0.05
CA THR A 247 -7.50 -10.04 0.23
C THR A 247 -7.73 -9.20 -1.03
N GLY A 248 -7.19 -9.65 -2.17
CA GLY A 248 -7.40 -9.00 -3.47
C GLY A 248 -8.87 -9.00 -3.89
N LEU A 249 -9.57 -10.13 -3.72
CA LEU A 249 -11.00 -10.26 -4.00
C LEU A 249 -11.83 -9.31 -3.14
N GLY A 250 -11.53 -9.22 -1.83
CA GLY A 250 -12.18 -8.28 -0.93
C GLY A 250 -11.96 -6.83 -1.34
N ARG A 251 -10.77 -6.48 -1.85
CA ARG A 251 -10.46 -5.11 -2.33
C ARG A 251 -11.18 -4.75 -3.63
N ILE A 252 -11.39 -5.70 -4.53
CA ILE A 252 -12.22 -5.47 -5.73
C ILE A 252 -13.62 -5.03 -5.33
N GLY A 253 -14.16 -5.59 -4.25
CA GLY A 253 -15.39 -5.10 -3.60
C GLY A 253 -16.65 -5.22 -4.47
N THR A 254 -16.64 -6.03 -5.52
CA THR A 254 -17.77 -6.18 -6.44
C THR A 254 -18.51 -7.50 -6.21
N ALA A 255 -19.81 -7.52 -6.54
CA ALA A 255 -20.63 -8.73 -6.45
C ALA A 255 -20.05 -9.91 -7.24
N THR A 256 -19.25 -9.66 -8.26
CA THR A 256 -18.56 -10.69 -9.06
C THR A 256 -17.50 -11.47 -8.27
N ALA A 257 -16.98 -10.92 -7.17
CA ALA A 257 -16.05 -11.62 -6.28
C ALA A 257 -16.75 -12.58 -5.30
N LEU A 258 -18.07 -12.41 -5.09
CA LEU A 258 -18.85 -13.18 -4.11
C LEU A 258 -18.71 -14.71 -4.26
N PRO A 259 -18.90 -15.32 -5.45
CA PRO A 259 -18.79 -16.78 -5.59
C PRO A 259 -17.39 -17.30 -5.21
N LEU A 260 -16.33 -16.54 -5.51
CA LEU A 260 -14.95 -16.92 -5.20
C LEU A 260 -14.66 -16.84 -3.71
N LEU A 261 -15.22 -15.83 -3.03
CA LEU A 261 -15.09 -15.69 -1.58
C LEU A 261 -15.88 -16.79 -0.85
N LEU A 262 -17.10 -17.14 -1.33
CA LEU A 262 -17.89 -18.26 -0.79
C LEU A 262 -17.14 -19.59 -0.98
N TYR A 263 -16.54 -19.82 -2.13
CA TYR A 263 -15.70 -20.99 -2.37
C TYR A 263 -14.54 -21.06 -1.35
N SER A 264 -13.90 -19.93 -1.06
CA SER A 264 -12.75 -19.84 -0.16
C SER A 264 -13.12 -20.02 1.34
N LEU A 265 -14.41 -19.99 1.71
CA LEU A 265 -14.87 -20.39 3.06
C LEU A 265 -14.64 -21.87 3.36
N HIS A 266 -14.42 -22.69 2.34
CA HIS A 266 -14.16 -24.14 2.45
C HIS A 266 -12.67 -24.50 2.26
N ASP A 267 -11.75 -23.51 2.30
CA ASP A 267 -10.32 -23.79 2.20
C ASP A 267 -9.86 -24.72 3.34
N ARG A 268 -8.91 -25.61 3.04
CA ARG A 268 -8.31 -26.51 4.03
C ARG A 268 -7.67 -25.78 5.21
N GLU A 269 -7.15 -24.58 4.98
CA GLU A 269 -6.42 -23.78 5.96
C GLU A 269 -7.30 -22.67 6.55
N TRP A 270 -7.39 -22.64 7.85
CA TRP A 270 -8.26 -21.69 8.57
C TRP A 270 -7.97 -20.21 8.30
N PRO A 271 -6.70 -19.76 8.06
CA PRO A 271 -6.47 -18.35 7.78
C PRO A 271 -7.15 -17.86 6.49
N VAL A 272 -7.27 -18.75 5.49
CA VAL A 272 -7.98 -18.46 4.24
C VAL A 272 -9.47 -18.35 4.53
N ARG A 273 -10.07 -19.33 5.27
CA ARG A 273 -11.48 -19.30 5.64
C ARG A 273 -11.85 -18.04 6.43
N ALA A 274 -11.06 -17.72 7.48
CA ALA A 274 -11.29 -16.54 8.31
C ALA A 274 -11.21 -15.24 7.50
N LYS A 275 -10.21 -15.13 6.60
CA LYS A 275 -10.04 -13.97 5.73
C LYS A 275 -11.19 -13.83 4.74
N SER A 276 -11.70 -14.97 4.23
CA SER A 276 -12.86 -14.99 3.32
C SER A 276 -14.13 -14.53 4.01
N ALA A 277 -14.39 -15.02 5.23
CA ALA A 277 -15.50 -14.57 6.03
C ALA A 277 -15.46 -13.04 6.28
N LYS A 278 -14.29 -12.51 6.65
CA LYS A 278 -14.11 -11.07 6.81
C LYS A 278 -14.37 -10.30 5.52
N ALA A 279 -13.81 -10.76 4.39
CA ALA A 279 -14.01 -10.11 3.09
C ALA A 279 -15.48 -10.10 2.65
N LEU A 280 -16.25 -11.16 2.96
CA LEU A 280 -17.68 -11.25 2.70
C LEU A 280 -18.49 -10.24 3.54
N GLY A 281 -18.12 -10.05 4.80
CA GLY A 281 -18.70 -9.02 5.66
C GLY A 281 -18.44 -7.61 5.13
N ASP A 282 -17.21 -7.35 4.70
CA ASP A 282 -16.82 -6.04 4.14
C ASP A 282 -17.50 -5.78 2.77
N LEU A 283 -17.84 -6.84 2.01
CA LEU A 283 -18.59 -6.75 0.75
C LEU A 283 -20.06 -6.35 0.97
N GLY A 284 -20.63 -6.66 2.11
CA GLY A 284 -21.97 -6.19 2.50
C GLY A 284 -23.15 -6.85 1.77
N LEU A 285 -22.97 -8.02 1.16
CA LEU A 285 -24.01 -8.70 0.38
C LEU A 285 -24.72 -9.79 1.20
N ASN A 286 -26.06 -9.69 1.34
CA ASN A 286 -26.88 -10.64 2.11
C ASN A 286 -26.78 -12.09 1.57
N HIS A 287 -26.41 -12.28 0.32
CA HIS A 287 -26.16 -13.62 -0.26
C HIS A 287 -25.00 -14.38 0.41
N ALA A 288 -24.16 -13.69 1.20
CA ALA A 288 -23.11 -14.31 2.00
C ALA A 288 -23.62 -14.97 3.30
N ILE A 289 -24.80 -14.60 3.77
CA ILE A 289 -25.35 -15.02 5.09
C ILE A 289 -25.32 -16.55 5.27
N PRO A 290 -25.82 -17.38 4.35
CA PRO A 290 -25.81 -18.84 4.56
C PRO A 290 -24.40 -19.41 4.78
N GLY A 291 -23.44 -19.05 3.92
CA GLY A 291 -22.06 -19.52 4.08
C GLY A 291 -21.36 -18.99 5.34
N LEU A 292 -21.71 -17.79 5.81
CA LEU A 292 -21.20 -17.24 7.07
C LEU A 292 -21.80 -17.95 8.29
N ILE A 293 -23.09 -18.38 8.23
CA ILE A 293 -23.71 -19.19 9.29
C ILE A 293 -22.98 -20.52 9.41
N ASP A 294 -22.68 -21.20 8.31
CA ASP A 294 -21.95 -22.48 8.32
C ASP A 294 -20.57 -22.32 8.98
N CYS A 295 -19.91 -21.18 8.78
CA CYS A 295 -18.64 -20.86 9.43
C CYS A 295 -18.72 -20.61 10.94
N LEU A 296 -19.89 -20.37 11.53
CA LEU A 296 -20.04 -20.25 12.99
C LEU A 296 -19.80 -21.60 13.71
N SER A 297 -19.90 -22.70 12.98
CA SER A 297 -19.61 -24.06 13.47
C SER A 297 -18.20 -24.55 13.08
N ASP A 298 -17.32 -23.69 12.56
CA ASP A 298 -15.95 -24.07 12.20
C ASP A 298 -15.18 -24.54 13.46
N LYS A 299 -14.32 -25.54 13.29
CA LYS A 299 -13.43 -26.03 14.36
C LYS A 299 -12.52 -24.93 14.92
N GLU A 300 -12.12 -23.97 14.08
CA GLU A 300 -11.18 -22.92 14.43
C GLU A 300 -11.89 -21.66 14.93
N TRP A 301 -11.51 -21.21 16.11
CA TRP A 301 -12.14 -20.04 16.75
C TRP A 301 -12.07 -18.77 15.88
N TRP A 302 -10.94 -18.53 15.22
CA TRP A 302 -10.74 -17.35 14.37
C TRP A 302 -11.71 -17.29 13.19
N VAL A 303 -12.09 -18.46 12.64
CA VAL A 303 -13.09 -18.53 11.56
C VAL A 303 -14.46 -18.18 12.08
N ARG A 304 -14.86 -18.79 13.23
CA ARG A 304 -16.15 -18.49 13.89
C ARG A 304 -16.27 -17.00 14.21
N TYR A 305 -15.22 -16.44 14.81
CA TYR A 305 -15.20 -15.01 15.16
C TYR A 305 -15.34 -14.11 13.92
N SER A 306 -14.57 -14.38 12.86
CA SER A 306 -14.62 -13.61 11.62
C SER A 306 -15.98 -13.70 10.93
N ALA A 307 -16.62 -14.86 10.98
CA ALA A 307 -17.97 -15.06 10.42
C ALA A 307 -19.03 -14.31 11.21
N ALA A 308 -18.97 -14.36 12.56
CA ALA A 308 -19.87 -13.60 13.41
C ALA A 308 -19.73 -12.08 13.24
N GLU A 309 -18.48 -11.58 13.18
CA GLU A 309 -18.19 -10.18 12.88
C GLU A 309 -18.72 -9.78 11.49
N ALA A 310 -18.55 -10.66 10.50
CA ALA A 310 -19.07 -10.42 9.15
C ALA A 310 -20.60 -10.33 9.15
N LEU A 311 -21.29 -11.25 9.83
CA LEU A 311 -22.75 -11.22 9.94
C LEU A 311 -23.24 -9.95 10.63
N SER A 312 -22.56 -9.48 11.68
CA SER A 312 -22.94 -8.24 12.39
C SER A 312 -22.85 -6.99 11.50
N LYS A 313 -22.03 -7.02 10.44
CA LYS A 313 -21.89 -5.94 9.45
C LYS A 313 -22.98 -5.96 8.35
N LEU A 314 -23.72 -7.05 8.21
CA LEU A 314 -24.74 -7.21 7.17
C LEU A 314 -26.12 -6.62 7.54
N GLY A 315 -26.15 -5.67 8.46
CA GLY A 315 -27.37 -4.97 8.86
C GLY A 315 -28.41 -5.88 9.54
N ASP A 316 -29.68 -5.56 9.37
CA ASP A 316 -30.78 -6.32 10.01
C ASP A 316 -30.81 -7.79 9.61
N ALA A 317 -30.57 -8.10 8.34
CA ALA A 317 -30.59 -9.49 7.86
C ALA A 317 -29.49 -10.36 8.51
N GLY A 318 -28.29 -9.82 8.69
CA GLY A 318 -27.20 -10.49 9.38
C GLY A 318 -27.43 -10.58 10.88
N THR A 319 -28.00 -9.54 11.48
CA THR A 319 -28.41 -9.53 12.89
C THR A 319 -29.49 -10.58 13.17
N ASP A 320 -30.51 -10.67 12.35
CA ASP A 320 -31.57 -11.67 12.50
C ASP A 320 -31.04 -13.10 12.31
N ALA A 321 -30.07 -13.29 11.42
CA ALA A 321 -29.36 -14.54 11.27
C ALA A 321 -28.60 -14.94 12.54
N LEU A 322 -27.86 -14.01 13.16
CA LEU A 322 -27.17 -14.25 14.43
C LEU A 322 -28.15 -14.56 15.57
N ILE A 323 -29.26 -13.84 15.64
CA ILE A 323 -30.33 -14.10 16.64
C ILE A 323 -30.92 -15.51 16.43
N ASN A 324 -31.08 -15.95 15.19
CA ASN A 324 -31.56 -17.30 14.90
C ASN A 324 -30.54 -18.38 15.30
N CYS A 325 -29.24 -18.08 15.21
CA CYS A 325 -28.18 -18.98 15.66
C CYS A 325 -28.18 -19.25 17.17
N LEU A 326 -28.81 -18.40 17.99
CA LEU A 326 -28.94 -18.65 19.44
C LEU A 326 -29.72 -19.93 19.77
N SER A 327 -30.61 -20.40 18.89
CA SER A 327 -31.32 -21.68 19.02
C SER A 327 -30.70 -22.81 18.22
N SER A 328 -29.45 -22.67 17.73
CA SER A 328 -28.75 -23.72 16.99
C SER A 328 -28.49 -24.94 17.89
N SER A 329 -28.50 -26.14 17.33
CA SER A 329 -28.09 -27.35 18.03
C SER A 329 -26.57 -27.39 18.31
N ASP A 330 -25.77 -26.66 17.49
CA ASP A 330 -24.31 -26.58 17.66
C ASP A 330 -23.94 -25.55 18.72
N PRO A 331 -23.25 -25.94 19.80
CA PRO A 331 -22.85 -25.03 20.86
C PRO A 331 -21.88 -23.95 20.39
N PHE A 332 -20.99 -24.23 19.46
CA PHE A 332 -20.05 -23.23 18.94
C PHE A 332 -20.78 -22.10 18.20
N CYS A 333 -21.77 -22.47 17.40
CA CYS A 333 -22.63 -21.49 16.69
C CYS A 333 -23.39 -20.60 17.69
N ARG A 334 -24.04 -21.19 18.72
CA ARG A 334 -24.78 -20.45 19.75
C ARG A 334 -23.89 -19.47 20.51
N ASP A 335 -22.76 -20.00 21.06
CA ASP A 335 -21.88 -19.23 21.92
C ASP A 335 -21.21 -18.07 21.15
N GLN A 336 -20.84 -18.31 19.90
CA GLN A 336 -20.24 -17.29 19.06
C GLN A 336 -21.24 -16.21 18.65
N ALA A 337 -22.49 -16.61 18.31
CA ALA A 337 -23.56 -15.67 18.00
C ALA A 337 -23.90 -14.80 19.23
N PHE A 338 -24.01 -15.40 20.41
CA PHE A 338 -24.24 -14.65 21.64
C PHE A 338 -23.11 -13.65 21.93
N SER A 339 -21.86 -14.12 21.87
CA SER A 339 -20.68 -13.30 22.13
C SER A 339 -20.61 -12.06 21.23
N ILE A 340 -20.86 -12.19 19.93
CA ILE A 340 -20.81 -11.05 19.01
C ILE A 340 -22.00 -10.11 19.21
N LEU A 341 -23.21 -10.62 19.40
CA LEU A 341 -24.39 -9.82 19.66
C LEU A 341 -24.25 -9.00 20.95
N GLN A 342 -23.60 -9.57 21.98
CA GLN A 342 -23.32 -8.87 23.24
C GLN A 342 -22.21 -7.83 23.06
N SER A 343 -21.08 -8.19 22.49
CA SER A 343 -19.93 -7.30 22.35
C SER A 343 -20.17 -6.10 21.43
N THR A 344 -21.04 -6.25 20.44
CA THR A 344 -21.46 -5.16 19.54
C THR A 344 -22.58 -4.29 20.10
N GLY A 345 -23.14 -4.63 21.27
CA GLY A 345 -24.25 -3.91 21.88
C GLY A 345 -25.59 -4.13 21.18
N ILE A 346 -25.67 -5.02 20.21
CA ILE A 346 -26.90 -5.31 19.45
C ILE A 346 -27.98 -5.84 20.38
N ILE A 347 -27.66 -6.67 21.38
CA ILE A 347 -28.62 -7.18 22.35
C ILE A 347 -29.29 -6.01 23.07
N SER A 348 -28.49 -5.10 23.64
CA SER A 348 -29.03 -3.96 24.39
C SER A 348 -29.88 -3.07 23.50
N ALA A 349 -29.40 -2.71 22.32
CA ALA A 349 -30.15 -1.87 21.38
C ALA A 349 -31.49 -2.51 20.93
N ARG A 350 -31.45 -3.82 20.63
CA ARG A 350 -32.67 -4.54 20.21
C ARG A 350 -33.68 -4.73 21.38
N LEU A 351 -33.21 -4.92 22.61
CA LEU A 351 -34.06 -5.05 23.77
C LEU A 351 -34.72 -3.71 24.16
N GLU A 352 -34.14 -2.57 23.87
CA GLU A 352 -34.77 -1.26 24.04
C GLU A 352 -36.03 -1.13 23.16
N GLU A 353 -36.12 -1.87 22.05
CA GLU A 353 -37.28 -1.89 21.18
C GLU A 353 -38.52 -2.57 21.86
N VAL A 354 -38.36 -3.32 22.97
CA VAL A 354 -39.49 -3.98 23.69
C VAL A 354 -40.54 -2.98 24.14
N VAL A 355 -40.12 -1.78 24.54
CA VAL A 355 -40.98 -0.69 24.97
C VAL A 355 -41.38 0.26 23.85
N SER A 356 -41.03 -0.06 22.61
CA SER A 356 -41.36 0.75 21.43
C SER A 356 -42.87 0.71 21.13
N LYS A 357 -43.36 1.79 20.54
CA LYS A 357 -44.75 1.83 20.00
C LYS A 357 -44.85 1.13 18.63
N ASN A 358 -43.75 0.72 18.03
CA ASN A 358 -43.72 0.01 16.76
C ASN A 358 -43.89 -1.50 17.02
N SER A 359 -44.98 -2.08 16.53
CA SER A 359 -45.34 -3.49 16.75
C SER A 359 -44.28 -4.45 16.14
N GLU A 360 -43.65 -4.09 15.01
CA GLU A 360 -42.64 -4.91 14.36
C GLU A 360 -41.33 -4.91 15.17
N ALA A 361 -40.87 -3.75 15.63
CA ALA A 361 -39.70 -3.61 16.50
C ALA A 361 -39.89 -4.40 17.80
N THR A 362 -41.08 -4.26 18.43
CA THR A 362 -41.41 -5.01 19.63
C THR A 362 -41.41 -6.52 19.39
N ALA A 363 -41.93 -7.00 18.25
CA ALA A 363 -41.92 -8.42 17.91
C ALA A 363 -40.48 -8.96 17.71
N ARG A 364 -39.61 -8.19 17.09
CA ARG A 364 -38.14 -8.55 16.94
C ARG A 364 -37.46 -8.64 18.30
N ALA A 365 -37.70 -7.68 19.17
CA ALA A 365 -37.16 -7.69 20.54
C ALA A 365 -37.69 -8.86 21.39
N GLN A 366 -38.96 -9.20 21.24
CA GLN A 366 -39.59 -10.37 21.90
C GLN A 366 -38.94 -11.70 21.38
N ASN A 367 -38.72 -11.83 20.09
CA ASN A 367 -38.03 -12.99 19.54
C ASN A 367 -36.62 -13.15 20.11
N LEU A 368 -35.84 -12.06 20.17
CA LEU A 368 -34.50 -12.08 20.81
C LEU A 368 -34.59 -12.51 22.27
N ALA A 369 -35.50 -11.92 23.04
CA ALA A 369 -35.67 -12.25 24.46
C ALA A 369 -36.02 -13.72 24.68
N ALA A 370 -36.90 -14.30 23.84
CA ALA A 370 -37.22 -15.72 23.88
C ALA A 370 -35.99 -16.60 23.66
N LYS A 371 -35.19 -16.29 22.65
CA LYS A 371 -33.95 -17.04 22.33
C LYS A 371 -32.86 -16.89 23.39
N LEU A 372 -32.77 -15.73 24.05
CA LEU A 372 -31.87 -15.55 25.18
C LEU A 372 -32.26 -16.41 26.38
N VAL A 373 -33.56 -16.57 26.64
CA VAL A 373 -34.06 -17.47 27.69
C VAL A 373 -33.71 -18.94 27.37
N GLU A 374 -33.77 -19.35 26.12
CA GLU A 374 -33.38 -20.71 25.70
C GLU A 374 -31.88 -20.93 25.79
N HIS A 375 -31.08 -19.91 25.46
CA HIS A 375 -29.64 -19.99 25.44
C HIS A 375 -28.98 -19.91 26.83
N LEU A 376 -29.45 -19.01 27.68
CA LEU A 376 -28.90 -18.76 29.01
C LEU A 376 -29.53 -19.70 30.05
N SER A 377 -28.74 -20.16 31.02
CA SER A 377 -29.32 -20.75 32.23
C SER A 377 -30.15 -19.73 32.97
N LEU A 378 -31.04 -20.19 33.86
CA LEU A 378 -31.86 -19.29 34.71
C LEU A 378 -30.98 -18.23 35.41
N GLN A 379 -29.90 -18.66 36.04
CA GLN A 379 -28.99 -17.75 36.75
C GLN A 379 -28.32 -16.77 35.77
N GLY A 380 -27.85 -17.26 34.63
CA GLY A 380 -27.23 -16.42 33.61
C GLY A 380 -28.19 -15.39 33.02
N PHE A 381 -29.52 -15.74 32.91
CA PHE A 381 -30.54 -14.80 32.48
C PHE A 381 -30.86 -13.74 33.56
N ILE A 382 -30.86 -14.13 34.84
CA ILE A 382 -31.00 -13.20 35.96
C ILE A 382 -29.83 -12.21 35.96
N ASP A 383 -28.59 -12.70 35.94
CA ASP A 383 -27.39 -11.87 35.95
C ASP A 383 -27.38 -10.92 34.76
N PHE A 384 -27.81 -11.39 33.58
CA PHE A 384 -27.93 -10.57 32.38
C PHE A 384 -28.99 -9.45 32.56
N CYS A 385 -30.17 -9.77 33.10
CA CYS A 385 -31.24 -8.80 33.36
C CYS A 385 -30.84 -7.76 34.42
N GLU A 386 -30.08 -8.14 35.44
CA GLU A 386 -29.57 -7.23 36.48
C GLU A 386 -28.60 -6.19 35.89
N GLY A 387 -27.83 -6.56 34.83
CA GLY A 387 -26.95 -5.67 34.10
C GLY A 387 -27.66 -4.62 33.23
N ILE A 388 -29.00 -4.73 33.00
CA ILE A 388 -29.74 -3.78 32.19
C ILE A 388 -30.22 -2.59 33.08
N PRO A 389 -29.79 -1.34 32.78
CA PRO A 389 -30.13 -0.18 33.61
C PRO A 389 -31.65 0.15 33.63
N ASN A 390 -32.32 -0.07 32.50
CA ASN A 390 -33.72 0.33 32.31
C ASN A 390 -34.71 -0.66 33.01
N ILE A 391 -35.45 -0.16 33.99
CA ILE A 391 -36.40 -0.95 34.81
C ILE A 391 -37.55 -1.49 33.95
N GLU A 392 -38.06 -0.72 32.98
CA GLU A 392 -39.16 -1.14 32.11
C GLU A 392 -38.78 -2.32 31.25
N ILE A 393 -37.57 -2.28 30.67
CA ILE A 393 -37.01 -3.38 29.88
C ILE A 393 -36.85 -4.61 30.78
N ARG A 394 -36.26 -4.47 31.97
CA ARG A 394 -36.11 -5.58 32.93
C ARG A 394 -37.45 -6.23 33.29
N SER A 395 -38.48 -5.41 33.58
CA SER A 395 -39.81 -5.94 33.93
C SER A 395 -40.48 -6.66 32.76
N ALA A 396 -40.32 -6.14 31.52
CA ALA A 396 -40.81 -6.77 30.31
C ALA A 396 -40.15 -8.13 30.09
N LEU A 397 -38.80 -8.18 30.16
CA LEU A 397 -38.03 -9.42 30.03
C LEU A 397 -38.41 -10.44 31.10
N TRP A 398 -38.60 -10.00 32.32
CA TRP A 398 -39.01 -10.88 33.43
C TRP A 398 -40.42 -11.47 33.24
N SER A 399 -41.35 -10.67 32.75
CA SER A 399 -42.68 -11.14 32.40
C SER A 399 -42.66 -12.17 31.25
N MET A 400 -41.78 -11.98 30.29
CA MET A 400 -41.55 -12.92 29.19
C MET A 400 -40.95 -14.23 29.67
N TYR A 401 -39.95 -14.17 30.53
CA TYR A 401 -39.34 -15.36 31.14
C TYR A 401 -40.38 -16.18 31.89
N GLN A 402 -41.21 -15.55 32.72
CA GLN A 402 -42.28 -16.23 33.46
C GLN A 402 -43.32 -16.90 32.56
N LYS A 403 -43.63 -16.29 31.42
CA LYS A 403 -44.54 -16.87 30.41
C LYS A 403 -43.90 -18.08 29.71
N TYR A 404 -42.62 -18.00 29.37
CA TYR A 404 -41.88 -19.10 28.74
C TYR A 404 -41.60 -20.27 29.69
N SER A 405 -41.21 -20.01 30.93
CA SER A 405 -40.94 -21.04 31.94
C SER A 405 -42.18 -21.87 32.28
N LYS A 406 -43.39 -21.29 32.25
CA LYS A 406 -44.67 -22.01 32.39
C LYS A 406 -44.94 -22.96 31.22
N HIS A 407 -44.52 -22.61 30.01
CA HIS A 407 -44.66 -23.48 28.83
C HIS A 407 -43.68 -24.65 28.81
N ILE A 408 -42.44 -24.46 29.28
CA ILE A 408 -41.43 -25.54 29.39
C ILE A 408 -41.80 -26.51 30.51
N GLY A 409 -42.32 -26.02 31.65
CA GLY A 409 -42.80 -26.87 32.78
C GLY A 409 -44.11 -27.61 32.54
N SER A 410 -44.86 -27.29 31.47
CA SER A 410 -46.09 -28.02 31.09
C SER A 410 -45.83 -29.05 29.97
N ALA A 411 -44.62 -29.09 29.41
CA ALA A 411 -44.24 -30.01 28.34
C ALA A 411 -43.24 -31.12 28.82
N ALA A 412 -42.82 -31.08 30.11
CA ALA A 412 -42.11 -32.13 30.81
C ALA A 412 -43.05 -32.89 31.74
#